data_090ed79a7fada506cd4ffc248ab5a02f
#
_entry.id   090ed79a7fada506cd4ffc248ab5a02f
#
_cell.length_a   1.000
_cell.length_b   1.000
_cell.length_c   1.000
_cell.angle_alpha   90.00
_cell.angle_beta   90.00
_cell.angle_gamma   90.00
#
_symmetry.space_group_name_H-M   'P 1'
#
loop_
_entity.id
_entity.type
_entity.pdbx_description
1 polymer ?
#
loop_
_entity_poly.entity_id
_entity_poly.type
_entity_poly.pdbx_seq_one_letter_code
_entity_poly.pdbx_strand_id
1 'polypeptide(L)'
;DMETGKFGGTAIGDGLVLKGRVDLKDVLKHRMPQLDLQFDVKGVDPSSLGFGENIHDAMTLLTKVTGDFNRPLAKGRVTMPILRIPALTFENVVGDVTYQDGILNFENVSANVYSGKLEAKGVYNLDTRAYTITGVAKDLDSSVALKAPEFLVPVSANLNFKSEGQPRDMEVWGSFWSGEGHYMLIPIQSITGNFHNKGRHLSFSDVNVHTKITTITTDALRIDDGQLTMGPLN
;
A
#
# COMPACT_ATOMS: atom_id res chain seq x y z
N ASP A 1 -28.59 15.33 26.29
CA ASP A 1 -28.79 16.55 27.07
C ASP A 1 -29.47 17.58 26.17
N MET A 2 -30.76 17.84 26.42
CA MET A 2 -31.57 18.74 25.60
C MET A 2 -31.16 20.21 25.76
N GLU A 3 -30.64 20.62 26.91
CA GLU A 3 -30.22 22.01 27.15
C GLU A 3 -28.94 22.37 26.39
N THR A 4 -28.05 21.41 26.17
CA THR A 4 -26.77 21.64 25.46
C THR A 4 -26.83 21.29 23.99
N GLY A 5 -27.91 20.67 23.50
CA GLY A 5 -28.03 20.19 22.12
C GLY A 5 -27.05 19.08 21.75
N LYS A 6 -26.44 18.41 22.73
CA LYS A 6 -25.47 17.35 22.53
C LYS A 6 -26.11 16.00 22.78
N PHE A 7 -26.03 15.15 21.77
CA PHE A 7 -26.45 13.76 21.83
C PHE A 7 -25.22 12.86 21.81
N GLY A 8 -25.15 11.96 22.78
CA GLY A 8 -24.07 10.98 22.85
C GLY A 8 -24.62 9.58 23.01
N GLY A 9 -23.91 8.58 22.54
CA GLY A 9 -24.31 7.20 22.61
C GLY A 9 -23.21 6.24 22.27
N THR A 10 -23.49 4.95 22.43
CA THR A 10 -22.65 3.84 22.00
C THR A 10 -23.52 2.87 21.24
N ALA A 11 -23.11 2.49 20.03
CA ALA A 11 -23.69 1.39 19.28
C ALA A 11 -22.65 0.28 19.15
N ILE A 12 -23.05 -0.96 19.35
CA ILE A 12 -22.18 -2.14 19.31
C ILE A 12 -22.82 -3.14 18.34
N GLY A 13 -22.02 -3.62 17.40
CA GLY A 13 -22.36 -4.71 16.47
C GLY A 13 -21.20 -5.69 16.35
N ASP A 14 -21.33 -6.73 15.53
CA ASP A 14 -20.28 -7.73 15.31
C ASP A 14 -19.02 -7.09 14.73
N GLY A 15 -17.99 -6.93 15.59
CA GLY A 15 -16.72 -6.30 15.21
C GLY A 15 -16.74 -4.78 15.06
N LEU A 16 -17.88 -4.11 15.32
CA LEU A 16 -18.02 -2.66 15.21
C LEU A 16 -18.46 -2.05 16.57
N VAL A 17 -17.73 -1.08 17.03
CA VAL A 17 -18.12 -0.23 18.17
C VAL A 17 -18.10 1.22 17.71
N LEU A 18 -19.25 1.88 17.79
CA LEU A 18 -19.41 3.31 17.54
C LEU A 18 -19.69 4.01 18.86
N LYS A 19 -18.88 5.01 19.19
CA LYS A 19 -19.08 5.90 20.34
C LYS A 19 -18.97 7.34 19.90
N GLY A 20 -19.73 8.24 20.51
CA GLY A 20 -19.48 9.64 20.24
C GLY A 20 -20.61 10.57 20.61
N ARG A 21 -20.48 11.78 20.08
CA ARG A 21 -21.41 12.88 20.30
C ARG A 21 -21.71 13.58 18.99
N VAL A 22 -22.95 14.02 18.86
CA VAL A 22 -23.39 14.89 17.76
C VAL A 22 -23.89 16.17 18.41
N ASP A 23 -23.34 17.30 18.03
CA ASP A 23 -23.78 18.60 18.51
C ASP A 23 -24.80 19.19 17.52
N LEU A 24 -26.04 19.29 17.94
CA LEU A 24 -27.15 19.83 17.16
C LEU A 24 -27.44 21.31 17.46
N LYS A 25 -26.65 21.97 18.30
CA LYS A 25 -26.91 23.32 18.81
C LYS A 25 -27.08 24.36 17.68
N ASP A 26 -26.36 24.16 16.59
CA ASP A 26 -26.38 25.08 15.45
C ASP A 26 -27.40 24.70 14.36
N VAL A 27 -28.07 23.54 14.48
CA VAL A 27 -29.11 23.12 13.52
C VAL A 27 -30.28 24.13 13.50
N LEU A 28 -30.64 24.67 14.66
CA LEU A 28 -31.66 25.73 14.78
C LEU A 28 -31.24 27.04 14.09
N LYS A 29 -29.93 27.20 13.78
CA LYS A 29 -29.37 28.33 13.06
C LYS A 29 -29.03 27.99 11.60
N HIS A 30 -29.59 26.90 11.07
CA HIS A 30 -29.31 26.36 9.73
C HIS A 30 -27.84 26.00 9.50
N ARG A 31 -27.08 25.65 10.55
CA ARG A 31 -25.74 25.12 10.46
C ARG A 31 -25.77 23.60 10.58
N MET A 32 -24.78 22.94 9.95
CA MET A 32 -24.69 21.48 10.01
C MET A 32 -24.27 20.98 11.39
N PRO A 33 -24.81 19.81 11.83
CA PRO A 33 -24.39 19.18 13.08
C PRO A 33 -22.89 18.91 13.08
N GLN A 34 -22.26 19.16 14.24
CA GLN A 34 -20.85 18.83 14.42
C GLN A 34 -20.71 17.40 14.98
N LEU A 35 -19.78 16.65 14.41
CA LEU A 35 -19.49 15.27 14.74
C LEU A 35 -18.26 15.20 15.66
N ASP A 36 -18.31 14.33 16.66
CA ASP A 36 -17.16 13.85 17.42
C ASP A 36 -17.41 12.38 17.74
N LEU A 37 -17.07 11.51 16.78
CA LEU A 37 -17.37 10.09 16.80
C LEU A 37 -16.08 9.29 16.83
N GLN A 38 -16.10 8.15 17.50
CA GLN A 38 -15.04 7.14 17.45
C GLN A 38 -15.62 5.85 16.89
N PHE A 39 -14.96 5.32 15.88
CA PHE A 39 -15.26 4.02 15.28
C PHE A 39 -14.13 3.06 15.59
N ASP A 40 -14.45 1.97 16.23
CA ASP A 40 -13.56 0.85 16.45
C ASP A 40 -14.10 -0.35 15.67
N VAL A 41 -13.42 -0.69 14.58
CA VAL A 41 -13.73 -1.84 13.71
C VAL A 41 -12.68 -2.89 13.93
N LYS A 42 -13.05 -4.13 14.22
CA LYS A 42 -12.11 -5.23 14.50
C LYS A 42 -12.46 -6.49 13.73
N GLY A 43 -11.49 -7.00 12.97
CA GLY A 43 -11.61 -8.27 12.26
C GLY A 43 -12.65 -8.28 11.14
N VAL A 44 -12.93 -7.12 10.54
CA VAL A 44 -13.93 -6.97 9.48
C VAL A 44 -13.26 -7.06 8.12
N ASP A 45 -13.94 -7.71 7.18
CA ASP A 45 -13.57 -7.73 5.77
C ASP A 45 -13.75 -6.33 5.16
N PRO A 46 -12.70 -5.68 4.62
CA PRO A 46 -12.79 -4.36 4.02
C PRO A 46 -13.82 -4.25 2.90
N SER A 47 -14.05 -5.33 2.15
CA SER A 47 -15.04 -5.35 1.08
C SER A 47 -16.47 -5.11 1.60
N SER A 48 -16.76 -5.56 2.81
CA SER A 48 -18.05 -5.31 3.47
C SER A 48 -18.29 -3.85 3.82
N LEU A 49 -17.22 -3.06 3.88
CA LEU A 49 -17.25 -1.61 4.12
C LEU A 49 -17.15 -0.79 2.83
N GLY A 50 -17.14 -1.44 1.67
CA GLY A 50 -16.97 -0.80 0.36
C GLY A 50 -15.53 -0.49 -0.04
N PHE A 51 -14.55 -0.98 0.73
CA PHE A 51 -13.14 -0.81 0.44
C PHE A 51 -12.62 -2.01 -0.37
N GLY A 52 -12.53 -1.86 -1.70
CA GLY A 52 -11.84 -2.79 -2.59
C GLY A 52 -12.50 -4.17 -2.69
N GLU A 53 -13.06 -4.51 -3.83
CA GLU A 53 -13.74 -5.79 -4.09
C GLU A 53 -12.82 -7.03 -3.97
N ASN A 54 -11.50 -6.83 -3.89
CA ASN A 54 -10.49 -7.90 -3.89
C ASN A 54 -9.70 -8.02 -2.58
N ILE A 55 -10.09 -7.28 -1.54
CA ILE A 55 -9.41 -7.32 -0.23
C ILE A 55 -10.36 -7.97 0.76
N HIS A 56 -10.12 -9.23 1.08
CA HIS A 56 -10.95 -10.05 1.98
C HIS A 56 -10.26 -10.40 3.30
N ASP A 57 -9.05 -9.92 3.52
CA ASP A 57 -8.31 -10.19 4.74
C ASP A 57 -8.79 -9.29 5.89
N ALA A 58 -8.90 -9.87 7.08
CA ALA A 58 -9.43 -9.18 8.26
C ALA A 58 -8.67 -7.88 8.59
N MET A 59 -9.42 -6.78 8.74
CA MET A 59 -8.91 -5.45 9.04
C MET A 59 -9.35 -5.01 10.43
N THR A 60 -8.48 -4.31 11.13
CA THR A 60 -8.81 -3.52 12.31
C THR A 60 -8.60 -2.06 11.98
N LEU A 61 -9.61 -1.23 12.27
CA LEU A 61 -9.56 0.22 12.04
C LEU A 61 -10.03 0.93 13.32
N LEU A 62 -9.14 1.76 13.86
CA LEU A 62 -9.44 2.65 14.98
C LEU A 62 -9.49 4.07 14.44
N THR A 63 -10.68 4.70 14.42
CA THR A 63 -10.89 5.97 13.72
C THR A 63 -11.65 6.97 14.57
N LYS A 64 -11.20 8.22 14.55
CA LYS A 64 -11.92 9.37 15.06
C LYS A 64 -12.47 10.18 13.89
N VAL A 65 -13.79 10.48 13.93
CA VAL A 65 -14.49 11.30 12.95
C VAL A 65 -14.91 12.62 13.59
N THR A 66 -14.52 13.72 12.98
CA THR A 66 -14.81 15.09 13.43
C THR A 66 -15.28 15.95 12.28
N GLY A 67 -15.71 17.17 12.55
CA GLY A 67 -16.16 18.13 11.53
C GLY A 67 -17.68 18.16 11.38
N ASP A 68 -18.16 18.81 10.35
CA ASP A 68 -19.59 18.86 10.07
C ASP A 68 -20.06 17.59 9.31
N PHE A 69 -21.37 17.36 9.37
CA PHE A 69 -21.97 16.17 8.78
C PHE A 69 -21.77 16.04 7.27
N ASN A 70 -21.67 17.14 6.53
CA ASN A 70 -21.48 17.12 5.08
C ASN A 70 -20.01 16.96 4.68
N ARG A 71 -19.09 17.35 5.56
CA ARG A 71 -17.64 17.27 5.32
C ARG A 71 -16.92 16.64 6.52
N PRO A 72 -17.17 15.37 6.80
CA PRO A 72 -16.52 14.69 7.90
C PRO A 72 -15.02 14.51 7.62
N LEU A 73 -14.21 14.72 8.64
CA LEU A 73 -12.81 14.37 8.67
C LEU A 73 -12.62 13.15 9.54
N ALA A 74 -12.21 12.05 8.96
CA ALA A 74 -11.86 10.85 9.70
C ALA A 74 -10.34 10.68 9.75
N LYS A 75 -9.81 10.40 10.94
CA LYS A 75 -8.38 10.07 11.16
C LYS A 75 -8.29 8.81 11.98
N GLY A 76 -7.47 7.88 11.56
CA GLY A 76 -7.36 6.61 12.24
C GLY A 76 -6.11 5.83 11.91
N ARG A 77 -6.07 4.63 12.47
CA ARG A 77 -5.02 3.66 12.23
C ARG A 77 -5.63 2.36 11.75
N VAL A 78 -5.10 1.85 10.65
CA VAL A 78 -5.45 0.56 10.08
C VAL A 78 -4.39 -0.47 10.45
N THR A 79 -4.81 -1.69 10.73
CA THR A 79 -3.95 -2.84 10.97
C THR A 79 -4.54 -4.06 10.28
N MET A 80 -3.73 -4.76 9.49
CA MET A 80 -4.08 -6.03 8.86
C MET A 80 -2.96 -7.03 9.10
N PRO A 81 -3.22 -8.15 9.78
CA PRO A 81 -2.21 -9.20 9.96
C PRO A 81 -1.67 -9.73 8.63
N ILE A 82 -2.57 -9.87 7.66
CA ILE A 82 -2.25 -10.29 6.30
C ILE A 82 -3.06 -9.42 5.34
N LEU A 83 -2.44 -8.99 4.25
CA LEU A 83 -3.09 -8.34 3.11
C LEU A 83 -2.64 -9.05 1.83
N ARG A 84 -3.59 -9.69 1.15
CA ARG A 84 -3.35 -10.34 -0.14
C ARG A 84 -3.88 -9.49 -1.27
N ILE A 85 -3.01 -9.19 -2.21
CA ILE A 85 -3.37 -8.62 -3.51
C ILE A 85 -2.84 -9.55 -4.60
N PRO A 86 -3.31 -9.46 -5.85
CA PRO A 86 -2.80 -10.30 -6.91
C PRO A 86 -1.26 -10.26 -6.98
N ALA A 87 -0.63 -11.44 -6.92
CA ALA A 87 0.83 -11.67 -6.93
C ALA A 87 1.61 -11.24 -5.67
N LEU A 88 1.01 -10.60 -4.67
CA LEU A 88 1.72 -10.13 -3.47
C LEU A 88 0.97 -10.48 -2.18
N THR A 89 1.70 -10.87 -1.16
CA THR A 89 1.20 -11.01 0.20
C THR A 89 2.03 -10.14 1.12
N PHE A 90 1.36 -9.27 1.86
CA PHE A 90 1.97 -8.44 2.89
C PHE A 90 1.55 -8.97 4.25
N GLU A 91 2.46 -8.93 5.19
CA GLU A 91 2.22 -9.32 6.58
C GLU A 91 2.42 -8.12 7.50
N ASN A 92 1.67 -8.11 8.61
CA ASN A 92 1.79 -7.09 9.65
C ASN A 92 1.64 -5.66 9.11
N VAL A 93 0.66 -5.45 8.23
CA VAL A 93 0.38 -4.13 7.66
C VAL A 93 -0.16 -3.21 8.75
N VAL A 94 0.47 -2.07 8.93
CA VAL A 94 0.04 -1.00 9.83
C VAL A 94 0.20 0.32 9.11
N GLY A 95 -0.78 1.23 9.26
CA GLY A 95 -0.67 2.56 8.67
C GLY A 95 -1.64 3.54 9.29
N ASP A 96 -1.33 4.81 9.17
CA ASP A 96 -2.23 5.90 9.52
C ASP A 96 -3.09 6.25 8.30
N VAL A 97 -4.38 6.49 8.52
CA VAL A 97 -5.32 6.83 7.46
C VAL A 97 -6.08 8.11 7.80
N THR A 98 -6.21 8.97 6.82
CA THR A 98 -7.05 10.17 6.90
C THR A 98 -8.04 10.14 5.74
N TYR A 99 -9.32 10.31 6.03
CA TYR A 99 -10.39 10.45 5.04
C TYR A 99 -10.96 11.86 5.07
N GLN A 100 -11.07 12.48 3.90
CA GLN A 100 -11.79 13.72 3.69
C GLN A 100 -12.24 13.83 2.24
N ASP A 101 -13.47 14.29 1.99
CA ASP A 101 -14.01 14.61 0.67
C ASP A 101 -13.78 13.49 -0.38
N GLY A 102 -14.03 12.22 -0.02
CA GLY A 102 -13.85 11.06 -0.91
C GLY A 102 -12.39 10.59 -1.08
N ILE A 103 -11.45 11.25 -0.42
CA ILE A 103 -10.01 10.92 -0.53
C ILE A 103 -9.54 10.25 0.75
N LEU A 104 -8.87 9.09 0.59
CA LEU A 104 -8.10 8.42 1.63
C LEU A 104 -6.62 8.76 1.44
N ASN A 105 -6.00 9.31 2.46
CA ASN A 105 -4.55 9.46 2.53
C ASN A 105 -4.00 8.42 3.50
N PHE A 106 -3.01 7.66 3.04
CA PHE A 106 -2.28 6.69 3.84
C PHE A 106 -0.89 7.24 4.13
N GLU A 107 -0.52 7.27 5.39
CA GLU A 107 0.79 7.72 5.86
C GLU A 107 1.39 6.68 6.81
N ASN A 108 2.71 6.67 6.92
CA ASN A 108 3.43 5.78 7.83
C ASN A 108 3.02 4.30 7.68
N VAL A 109 2.72 3.88 6.45
CA VAL A 109 2.39 2.48 6.18
C VAL A 109 3.65 1.65 6.29
N SER A 110 3.61 0.60 7.08
CA SER A 110 4.66 -0.41 7.20
C SER A 110 4.08 -1.81 7.01
N ALA A 111 4.84 -2.68 6.38
CA ALA A 111 4.50 -4.08 6.17
C ALA A 111 5.75 -4.93 5.99
N ASN A 112 5.59 -6.25 6.11
CA ASN A 112 6.61 -7.21 5.69
C ASN A 112 6.20 -7.80 4.34
N VAL A 113 7.16 -8.00 3.45
CA VAL A 113 6.98 -8.64 2.15
C VAL A 113 8.27 -9.34 1.74
N TYR A 114 8.18 -10.57 1.25
CA TYR A 114 9.34 -11.37 0.85
C TYR A 114 10.48 -11.36 1.90
N SER A 115 10.15 -11.59 3.16
CA SER A 115 11.05 -11.54 4.32
C SER A 115 11.70 -10.18 4.60
N GLY A 116 11.49 -9.19 3.76
CA GLY A 116 11.97 -7.81 3.93
C GLY A 116 10.89 -6.88 4.48
N LYS A 117 11.18 -5.59 4.47
CA LYS A 117 10.31 -4.53 5.00
C LYS A 117 9.89 -3.58 3.90
N LEU A 118 8.64 -3.14 3.96
CA LEU A 118 8.08 -2.09 3.12
C LEU A 118 7.65 -0.91 4.00
N GLU A 119 8.03 0.29 3.60
CA GLU A 119 7.49 1.55 4.09
C GLU A 119 6.81 2.27 2.92
N ALA A 120 5.59 2.75 3.10
CA ALA A 120 4.84 3.36 2.00
C ALA A 120 3.94 4.50 2.48
N LYS A 121 3.52 5.34 1.54
CA LYS A 121 2.47 6.34 1.68
C LYS A 121 1.71 6.47 0.37
N GLY A 122 0.49 6.95 0.41
CA GLY A 122 -0.29 7.10 -0.80
C GLY A 122 -1.62 7.76 -0.62
N VAL A 123 -2.29 7.92 -1.74
CA VAL A 123 -3.62 8.52 -1.83
C VAL A 123 -4.51 7.58 -2.64
N TYR A 124 -5.73 7.39 -2.19
CA TYR A 124 -6.76 6.64 -2.89
C TYR A 124 -8.06 7.47 -2.97
N ASN A 125 -8.60 7.59 -4.14
CA ASN A 125 -9.88 8.25 -4.38
C ASN A 125 -11.00 7.19 -4.38
N LEU A 126 -11.94 7.29 -3.45
CA LEU A 126 -13.05 6.32 -3.30
C LEU A 126 -14.02 6.34 -4.48
N ASP A 127 -14.23 7.52 -5.10
CA ASP A 127 -15.20 7.69 -6.18
C ASP A 127 -14.67 7.15 -7.51
N THR A 128 -13.42 7.50 -7.84
CA THR A 128 -12.78 7.11 -9.11
C THR A 128 -12.00 5.82 -9.01
N ARG A 129 -11.68 5.36 -7.79
CA ARG A 129 -10.77 4.24 -7.48
C ARG A 129 -9.32 4.49 -7.94
N ALA A 130 -9.01 5.71 -8.34
CA ALA A 130 -7.65 6.11 -8.70
C ALA A 130 -6.76 6.17 -7.46
N TYR A 131 -5.51 5.76 -7.61
CA TYR A 131 -4.54 5.84 -6.52
C TYR A 131 -3.12 6.15 -7.00
N THR A 132 -2.35 6.72 -6.10
CA THR A 132 -0.91 6.88 -6.22
C THR A 132 -0.27 6.46 -4.90
N ILE A 133 0.67 5.54 -4.95
CA ILE A 133 1.40 5.04 -3.79
C ILE A 133 2.88 5.12 -4.07
N THR A 134 3.65 5.58 -3.10
CA THR A 134 5.12 5.56 -3.14
C THR A 134 5.63 4.78 -1.94
N GLY A 135 6.73 4.06 -2.11
CA GLY A 135 7.30 3.27 -1.03
C GLY A 135 8.76 2.94 -1.23
N VAL A 136 9.35 2.44 -0.15
CA VAL A 136 10.70 1.88 -0.14
C VAL A 136 10.63 0.49 0.45
N ALA A 137 11.07 -0.49 -0.32
CA ALA A 137 11.24 -1.85 0.15
C ALA A 137 12.72 -2.10 0.46
N LYS A 138 13.00 -2.78 1.57
CA LYS A 138 14.38 -3.02 2.03
C LYS A 138 14.57 -4.50 2.31
N ASP A 139 15.74 -5.00 1.93
CA ASP A 139 16.22 -6.34 2.25
C ASP A 139 15.23 -7.46 1.86
N LEU A 140 14.61 -7.32 0.70
CA LEU A 140 13.73 -8.34 0.12
C LEU A 140 14.55 -9.57 -0.21
N ASP A 141 14.08 -10.74 0.20
CA ASP A 141 14.66 -12.02 -0.20
C ASP A 141 14.35 -12.30 -1.68
N SER A 142 15.36 -12.14 -2.53
CA SER A 142 15.21 -12.33 -3.97
C SER A 142 14.85 -13.76 -4.35
N SER A 143 15.28 -14.75 -3.56
CA SER A 143 14.97 -16.17 -3.81
C SER A 143 13.46 -16.42 -3.70
N VAL A 144 12.82 -15.78 -2.73
CA VAL A 144 11.38 -15.85 -2.51
C VAL A 144 10.63 -15.01 -3.55
N ALA A 145 11.09 -13.78 -3.78
CA ALA A 145 10.45 -12.84 -4.71
C ALA A 145 10.44 -13.36 -6.16
N LEU A 146 11.56 -13.96 -6.60
CA LEU A 146 11.74 -14.47 -7.96
C LEU A 146 11.39 -15.95 -8.10
N LYS A 147 11.09 -16.64 -6.99
CA LYS A 147 10.93 -18.11 -6.94
C LYS A 147 12.15 -18.84 -7.51
N ALA A 148 13.33 -18.31 -7.24
CA ALA A 148 14.62 -18.78 -7.72
C ALA A 148 15.55 -19.02 -6.52
N PRO A 149 15.53 -20.20 -5.90
CA PRO A 149 16.27 -20.50 -4.66
C PRO A 149 17.79 -20.35 -4.79
N GLU A 150 18.31 -20.40 -5.99
CA GLU A 150 19.73 -20.19 -6.30
C GLU A 150 20.15 -18.71 -6.33
N PHE A 151 19.18 -17.77 -6.32
CA PHE A 151 19.45 -16.33 -6.39
C PHE A 151 19.32 -15.73 -4.98
N LEU A 152 20.40 -15.72 -4.24
CA LEU A 152 20.48 -15.30 -2.84
C LEU A 152 21.15 -13.93 -2.73
N VAL A 153 20.39 -12.87 -3.05
CA VAL A 153 20.84 -11.48 -3.03
C VAL A 153 19.78 -10.64 -2.35
N PRO A 154 20.06 -9.93 -1.24
CA PRO A 154 19.08 -9.04 -0.63
C PRO A 154 18.86 -7.84 -1.53
N VAL A 155 17.62 -7.60 -1.93
CA VAL A 155 17.24 -6.52 -2.86
C VAL A 155 16.43 -5.46 -2.13
N SER A 156 16.75 -4.20 -2.40
CA SER A 156 15.97 -3.05 -1.97
C SER A 156 15.46 -2.28 -3.18
N ALA A 157 14.33 -1.58 -3.04
CA ALA A 157 13.75 -0.84 -4.17
C ALA A 157 12.99 0.40 -3.70
N ASN A 158 13.05 1.45 -4.52
CA ASN A 158 12.06 2.53 -4.49
C ASN A 158 10.92 2.15 -5.43
N LEU A 159 9.71 2.30 -4.96
CA LEU A 159 8.49 1.83 -5.63
C LEU A 159 7.54 3.00 -5.84
N ASN A 160 6.98 3.09 -7.03
CA ASN A 160 5.88 3.97 -7.36
C ASN A 160 4.77 3.14 -8.00
N PHE A 161 3.55 3.31 -7.52
CA PHE A 161 2.35 2.69 -8.04
C PHE A 161 1.36 3.76 -8.43
N LYS A 162 0.74 3.61 -9.59
CA LYS A 162 -0.34 4.49 -10.04
C LYS A 162 -1.42 3.66 -10.73
N SER A 163 -2.68 4.07 -10.54
CA SER A 163 -3.81 3.59 -11.30
C SER A 163 -4.82 4.72 -11.47
N GLU A 164 -5.45 4.81 -12.60
CA GLU A 164 -6.56 5.74 -12.87
C GLU A 164 -7.93 5.16 -12.47
N GLY A 165 -7.92 4.01 -11.77
CA GLY A 165 -9.13 3.37 -11.24
C GLY A 165 -9.56 2.10 -11.97
N GLN A 166 -8.90 1.74 -13.07
CA GLN A 166 -9.15 0.47 -13.75
C GLN A 166 -8.04 -0.54 -13.39
N PRO A 167 -8.36 -1.81 -13.11
CA PRO A 167 -7.35 -2.81 -12.76
C PRO A 167 -6.25 -3.00 -13.82
N ARG A 168 -6.55 -2.71 -15.10
CA ARG A 168 -5.60 -2.81 -16.22
C ARG A 168 -4.66 -1.60 -16.35
N ASP A 169 -4.99 -0.50 -15.66
CA ASP A 169 -4.23 0.75 -15.74
C ASP A 169 -3.14 0.84 -14.69
N MET A 170 -2.99 -0.21 -13.89
CA MET A 170 -1.94 -0.24 -12.87
C MET A 170 -0.58 -0.20 -13.52
N GLU A 171 0.19 0.77 -13.10
CA GLU A 171 1.56 1.01 -13.51
C GLU A 171 2.45 1.02 -12.28
N VAL A 172 3.58 0.31 -12.34
CA VAL A 172 4.55 0.21 -11.25
C VAL A 172 5.94 0.49 -11.81
N TRP A 173 6.67 1.40 -11.20
CA TRP A 173 8.02 1.72 -11.63
C TRP A 173 8.90 2.12 -10.46
N GLY A 174 10.20 2.07 -10.68
CA GLY A 174 11.16 2.46 -9.65
C GLY A 174 12.57 2.09 -9.97
N SER A 175 13.42 2.21 -8.96
CA SER A 175 14.80 1.78 -8.99
C SER A 175 15.04 0.67 -7.97
N PHE A 176 16.00 -0.20 -8.22
CA PHE A 176 16.39 -1.23 -7.27
C PHE A 176 17.90 -1.29 -7.11
N TRP A 177 18.33 -1.75 -5.96
CA TRP A 177 19.71 -2.02 -5.63
C TRP A 177 19.82 -3.22 -4.70
N SER A 178 20.95 -3.88 -4.72
CA SER A 178 21.20 -5.01 -3.84
C SER A 178 22.42 -4.80 -2.96
N GLY A 179 22.48 -5.57 -1.89
CA GLY A 179 23.71 -5.84 -1.16
C GLY A 179 24.53 -6.98 -1.82
N GLU A 180 25.54 -7.43 -1.10
CA GLU A 180 26.31 -8.61 -1.49
C GLU A 180 25.48 -9.89 -1.37
N GLY A 181 25.77 -10.85 -2.28
CA GLY A 181 25.10 -12.13 -2.31
C GLY A 181 25.71 -13.05 -3.34
N HIS A 182 24.96 -14.00 -3.83
CA HIS A 182 25.44 -14.89 -4.89
C HIS A 182 24.28 -15.42 -5.76
N TYR A 183 24.59 -15.74 -6.99
CA TYR A 183 23.79 -16.56 -7.88
C TYR A 183 24.53 -17.88 -8.12
N MET A 184 23.96 -18.99 -7.65
CA MET A 184 24.67 -20.27 -7.57
C MET A 184 26.06 -20.11 -6.90
N LEU A 185 27.14 -20.32 -7.63
CA LEU A 185 28.52 -20.17 -7.18
C LEU A 185 29.17 -18.83 -7.54
N ILE A 186 28.43 -17.95 -8.23
CA ILE A 186 28.96 -16.65 -8.69
C ILE A 186 28.71 -15.61 -7.60
N PRO A 187 29.75 -15.05 -6.96
CA PRO A 187 29.58 -13.99 -5.98
C PRO A 187 29.17 -12.70 -6.68
N ILE A 188 28.12 -12.08 -6.16
CA ILE A 188 27.60 -10.78 -6.59
C ILE A 188 27.94 -9.77 -5.51
N GLN A 189 28.53 -8.64 -5.89
CA GLN A 189 28.82 -7.53 -4.98
C GLN A 189 27.65 -6.55 -4.89
N SER A 190 27.04 -6.27 -6.04
CA SER A 190 25.84 -5.45 -6.11
C SER A 190 25.13 -5.63 -7.44
N ILE A 191 23.82 -5.38 -7.42
CA ILE A 191 23.00 -5.20 -8.61
C ILE A 191 22.25 -3.89 -8.45
N THR A 192 22.22 -3.09 -9.52
CA THR A 192 21.41 -1.86 -9.57
C THR A 192 20.65 -1.79 -10.88
N GLY A 193 19.57 -1.05 -10.92
CA GLY A 193 18.81 -0.82 -12.13
C GLY A 193 17.49 -0.12 -11.88
N ASN A 194 16.76 0.10 -12.96
CA ASN A 194 15.40 0.60 -12.93
C ASN A 194 14.45 -0.46 -13.48
N PHE A 195 13.20 -0.38 -13.07
CA PHE A 195 12.15 -1.25 -13.60
C PHE A 195 10.87 -0.45 -13.86
N HIS A 196 10.10 -0.94 -14.82
CA HIS A 196 8.79 -0.41 -15.15
C HIS A 196 7.88 -1.56 -15.57
N ASN A 197 6.71 -1.64 -14.94
CA ASN A 197 5.68 -2.64 -15.26
C ASN A 197 4.37 -1.93 -15.60
N LYS A 198 3.78 -2.28 -16.74
CA LYS A 198 2.45 -1.86 -17.13
C LYS A 198 1.70 -3.04 -17.76
N GLY A 199 0.70 -3.52 -17.04
CA GLY A 199 -0.05 -4.71 -17.45
C GLY A 199 0.85 -5.96 -17.50
N ARG A 200 1.10 -6.49 -18.71
CA ARG A 200 1.94 -7.69 -18.93
C ARG A 200 3.36 -7.35 -19.41
N HIS A 201 3.69 -6.07 -19.45
CA HIS A 201 4.98 -5.58 -19.95
C HIS A 201 5.85 -5.17 -18.77
N LEU A 202 6.84 -5.96 -18.44
CA LEU A 202 7.85 -5.65 -17.43
C LEU A 202 9.17 -5.36 -18.15
N SER A 203 9.72 -4.19 -17.92
CA SER A 203 11.02 -3.79 -18.47
C SER A 203 11.98 -3.40 -17.35
N PHE A 204 13.26 -3.66 -17.59
CA PHE A 204 14.37 -3.19 -16.78
C PHE A 204 15.31 -2.37 -17.65
N SER A 205 15.88 -1.32 -17.10
CA SER A 205 16.88 -0.47 -17.76
C SER A 205 18.02 -0.17 -16.80
N ASP A 206 19.16 0.20 -17.38
CA ASP A 206 20.36 0.58 -16.65
C ASP A 206 20.80 -0.48 -15.63
N VAL A 207 20.63 -1.75 -15.98
CA VAL A 207 20.98 -2.86 -15.11
C VAL A 207 22.49 -3.03 -15.07
N ASN A 208 23.05 -2.94 -13.89
CA ASN A 208 24.47 -3.13 -13.63
C ASN A 208 24.65 -4.22 -12.59
N VAL A 209 25.37 -5.28 -12.94
CA VAL A 209 25.73 -6.37 -12.06
C VAL A 209 27.24 -6.33 -11.83
N HIS A 210 27.65 -6.04 -10.60
CA HIS A 210 29.05 -6.05 -10.19
C HIS A 210 29.40 -7.37 -9.53
N THR A 211 30.42 -8.04 -10.05
CA THR A 211 31.03 -9.21 -9.44
C THR A 211 32.47 -8.91 -9.02
N LYS A 212 33.16 -9.83 -8.37
CA LYS A 212 34.58 -9.64 -8.01
C LYS A 212 35.53 -9.49 -9.23
N ILE A 213 35.13 -9.96 -10.38
CA ILE A 213 36.01 -10.07 -11.56
C ILE A 213 35.51 -9.28 -12.78
N THR A 214 34.23 -8.92 -12.81
CA THR A 214 33.65 -8.20 -13.95
C THR A 214 32.42 -7.40 -13.56
N THR A 215 32.08 -6.46 -14.40
CA THR A 215 30.80 -5.74 -14.40
C THR A 215 30.06 -6.11 -15.68
N ILE A 216 28.81 -6.51 -15.53
CA ILE A 216 27.91 -6.81 -16.66
C ILE A 216 26.86 -5.71 -16.68
N THR A 217 26.66 -5.07 -17.84
CA THR A 217 25.66 -4.03 -18.01
C THR A 217 24.70 -4.39 -19.14
N THR A 218 23.44 -4.03 -18.97
CA THR A 218 22.45 -4.09 -20.05
C THR A 218 21.48 -2.91 -19.92
N ASP A 219 21.24 -2.26 -21.04
CA ASP A 219 20.35 -1.10 -21.10
C ASP A 219 18.88 -1.49 -21.27
N ALA A 220 18.60 -2.72 -21.66
CA ALA A 220 17.24 -3.19 -21.85
C ALA A 220 17.08 -4.68 -21.61
N LEU A 221 16.21 -5.00 -20.67
CA LEU A 221 15.69 -6.35 -20.47
C LEU A 221 14.17 -6.22 -20.37
N ARG A 222 13.44 -7.01 -21.17
CA ARG A 222 11.98 -6.96 -21.23
C ARG A 222 11.38 -8.34 -21.07
N ILE A 223 10.28 -8.39 -20.37
CA ILE A 223 9.43 -9.57 -20.26
C ILE A 223 8.04 -9.17 -20.76
N ASP A 224 7.69 -9.63 -21.94
CA ASP A 224 6.39 -9.39 -22.57
C ASP A 224 5.64 -10.71 -22.67
N ASP A 225 4.47 -10.80 -22.03
CA ASP A 225 3.65 -12.03 -21.96
C ASP A 225 4.46 -13.30 -21.56
N GLY A 226 5.45 -13.14 -20.68
CA GLY A 226 6.32 -14.22 -20.22
C GLY A 226 7.50 -14.56 -21.14
N GLN A 227 7.67 -13.84 -22.26
CA GLN A 227 8.83 -13.97 -23.14
C GLN A 227 9.91 -12.96 -22.76
N LEU A 228 11.10 -13.46 -22.47
CA LEU A 228 12.26 -12.64 -22.14
C LEU A 228 12.97 -12.19 -23.42
N THR A 229 13.14 -10.89 -23.55
CA THR A 229 13.99 -10.26 -24.57
C THR A 229 15.07 -9.45 -23.86
N MET A 230 16.32 -9.63 -24.26
CA MET A 230 17.48 -8.95 -23.68
C MET A 230 18.21 -8.16 -24.75
N GLY A 231 18.58 -6.94 -24.44
CA GLY A 231 19.47 -6.11 -25.24
C GLY A 231 20.92 -6.59 -25.20
N PRO A 232 21.83 -5.89 -25.85
CA PRO A 232 23.25 -6.24 -25.81
C PRO A 232 23.79 -6.23 -24.38
N LEU A 233 24.63 -7.21 -24.07
CA LEU A 233 25.43 -7.25 -22.85
C LEU A 233 26.79 -6.60 -23.12
N ASN A 234 27.23 -5.72 -22.27
CA ASN A 234 28.53 -5.06 -22.27
C ASN A 234 29.32 -5.41 -21.01
#